data_da5f8e9bb050b9c91589e3ec275bcd3a
#
_entry.id   da5f8e9bb050b9c91589e3ec275bcd3a
#
_cell.length_a   1.000
_cell.length_b   1.000
_cell.length_c   1.000
_cell.angle_alpha   90.00
_cell.angle_beta   90.00
_cell.angle_gamma   90.00
#
_symmetry.space_group_name_H-M   'P 1'
#
loop_
_entity.id
_entity.type
_entity.pdbx_description
1 polymer ?
#
loop_
_entity_poly.entity_id
_entity_poly.type
_entity_poly.pdbx_seq_one_letter_code
_entity_poly.pdbx_strand_id
1 'polypeptide(L)'
;TFPGSNCDRDMDVALKKFGFKNKMVWHDDQELPKSDLIVLPGGFSYGDYLRCGSMASKSKIMKSVLNFAKGGGKVMGVCNGFQILVEAGLLPGVLLRNKYLRFICKNIFVKVNNKDNSFFKNTKKDTFEFHIAHNEGNFYCSKEQLKEIDENNQVALFYSDKSGNINDQNNPNGSINNIAGIFNKEKNVL
;
A
#
# COMPACT_ATOMS: atom_id res chain seq x y z
N THR A 1 -2.13 -5.93 -12.94
CA THR A 1 -2.41 -4.57 -13.49
C THR A 1 -3.89 -4.40 -13.79
N PHE A 2 -4.38 -3.15 -13.74
CA PHE A 2 -5.77 -2.79 -13.95
C PHE A 2 -5.87 -1.69 -15.01
N PRO A 3 -7.02 -1.52 -15.68
CA PRO A 3 -7.22 -0.36 -16.54
C PRO A 3 -6.91 0.95 -15.80
N GLY A 4 -6.02 1.79 -16.34
CA GLY A 4 -5.60 3.03 -15.70
C GLY A 4 -4.49 2.92 -14.65
N SER A 5 -3.93 1.72 -14.38
CA SER A 5 -2.74 1.54 -13.55
C SER A 5 -1.49 2.05 -14.28
N ASN A 6 -1.40 3.35 -14.50
CA ASN A 6 -0.34 3.97 -15.29
C ASN A 6 1.07 3.91 -14.67
N CYS A 7 1.20 3.47 -13.42
CA CYS A 7 2.50 3.18 -12.77
C CYS A 7 2.90 1.69 -12.83
N ASP A 8 2.14 0.85 -13.54
CA ASP A 8 2.41 -0.58 -13.65
C ASP A 8 3.72 -0.87 -14.38
N ARG A 9 3.98 -0.14 -15.48
CA ARG A 9 5.23 -0.23 -16.24
C ARG A 9 6.43 0.22 -15.41
N ASP A 10 6.30 1.29 -14.63
CA ASP A 10 7.37 1.76 -13.75
C ASP A 10 7.70 0.72 -12.69
N MET A 11 6.67 0.08 -12.12
CA MET A 11 6.84 -1.03 -11.18
C MET A 11 7.53 -2.24 -11.84
N ASP A 12 7.13 -2.63 -13.04
CA ASP A 12 7.75 -3.70 -13.82
C ASP A 12 9.25 -3.43 -14.04
N VAL A 13 9.58 -2.21 -14.48
CA VAL A 13 10.97 -1.79 -14.71
C VAL A 13 11.77 -1.79 -13.42
N ALA A 14 11.21 -1.27 -12.33
CA ALA A 14 11.88 -1.23 -11.04
C ALA A 14 12.18 -2.63 -10.52
N LEU A 15 11.20 -3.55 -10.55
CA LEU A 15 11.38 -4.92 -10.12
C LEU A 15 12.48 -5.64 -10.93
N LYS A 16 12.48 -5.49 -12.26
CA LYS A 16 13.52 -6.03 -13.13
C LYS A 16 14.90 -5.47 -12.81
N LYS A 17 14.99 -4.16 -12.57
CA LYS A 17 16.24 -3.48 -12.20
C LYS A 17 16.82 -4.00 -10.89
N PHE A 18 15.97 -4.41 -9.94
CA PHE A 18 16.39 -5.07 -8.70
C PHE A 18 16.61 -6.58 -8.84
N GLY A 19 16.56 -7.14 -10.05
CA GLY A 19 16.87 -8.54 -10.32
C GLY A 19 15.71 -9.51 -10.12
N PHE A 20 14.49 -9.02 -9.91
CA PHE A 20 13.31 -9.86 -9.80
C PHE A 20 12.84 -10.34 -11.17
N LYS A 21 12.44 -11.61 -11.26
CA LYS A 21 11.72 -12.15 -12.42
C LYS A 21 10.25 -11.89 -12.19
N ASN A 22 9.66 -10.96 -12.93
CA ASN A 22 8.26 -10.61 -12.78
C ASN A 22 7.47 -10.78 -14.07
N LYS A 23 6.18 -11.01 -13.92
CA LYS A 23 5.19 -11.11 -14.99
C LYS A 23 4.04 -10.18 -14.68
N MET A 24 3.66 -9.35 -15.64
CA MET A 24 2.45 -8.55 -15.56
C MET A 24 1.23 -9.45 -15.81
N VAL A 25 0.25 -9.37 -14.92
CA VAL A 25 -1.01 -10.11 -14.96
C VAL A 25 -2.14 -9.13 -15.10
N TRP A 26 -3.06 -9.36 -16.03
CA TRP A 26 -4.15 -8.44 -16.31
C TRP A 26 -5.35 -8.68 -15.39
N HIS A 27 -6.09 -7.64 -15.08
CA HIS A 27 -7.21 -7.67 -14.14
C HIS A 27 -8.32 -8.67 -14.50
N ASP A 28 -8.45 -9.02 -15.78
CA ASP A 28 -9.48 -9.95 -16.30
C ASP A 28 -9.01 -11.41 -16.27
N ASP A 29 -7.72 -11.65 -16.05
CA ASP A 29 -7.20 -12.99 -15.82
C ASP A 29 -7.81 -13.57 -14.53
N GLN A 30 -7.94 -14.90 -14.50
CA GLN A 30 -8.51 -15.61 -13.33
C GLN A 30 -7.45 -16.28 -12.49
N GLU A 31 -6.29 -16.56 -13.07
CA GLU A 31 -5.22 -17.33 -12.44
C GLU A 31 -3.95 -16.50 -12.27
N LEU A 32 -3.32 -16.68 -11.12
CA LEU A 32 -2.00 -16.16 -10.85
C LEU A 32 -0.93 -17.18 -11.23
N PRO A 33 0.16 -16.78 -11.89
CA PRO A 33 1.32 -17.65 -12.03
C PRO A 33 1.89 -17.96 -10.64
N LYS A 34 2.62 -19.06 -10.51
CA LYS A 34 3.39 -19.37 -9.29
C LYS A 34 4.31 -18.20 -8.98
N SER A 35 4.15 -17.62 -7.81
CA SER A 35 4.82 -16.37 -7.42
C SER A 35 5.20 -16.38 -5.94
N ASP A 36 6.27 -15.69 -5.59
CA ASP A 36 6.71 -15.48 -4.22
C ASP A 36 6.13 -14.17 -3.63
N LEU A 37 5.80 -13.22 -4.50
CA LEU A 37 5.26 -11.92 -4.16
C LEU A 37 4.28 -11.46 -5.25
N ILE A 38 3.15 -10.93 -4.84
CA ILE A 38 2.22 -10.19 -5.69
C ILE A 38 2.36 -8.70 -5.39
N VAL A 39 2.45 -7.88 -6.44
CA VAL A 39 2.51 -6.41 -6.31
C VAL A 39 1.33 -5.78 -7.03
N LEU A 40 0.56 -4.97 -6.32
CA LEU A 40 -0.47 -4.10 -6.89
C LEU A 40 0.15 -2.72 -7.11
N PRO A 41 0.26 -2.26 -8.37
CA PRO A 41 0.94 -1.02 -8.70
C PRO A 41 0.09 0.22 -8.35
N GLY A 42 0.74 1.37 -8.40
CA GLY A 42 0.08 2.67 -8.34
C GLY A 42 -0.62 3.06 -9.64
N GLY A 43 -1.17 4.25 -9.64
CA GLY A 43 -1.89 4.84 -10.78
C GLY A 43 -3.33 5.18 -10.42
N PHE A 44 -4.21 5.16 -11.43
CA PHE A 44 -5.62 5.53 -11.33
C PHE A 44 -6.48 4.38 -11.86
N SER A 45 -6.50 3.25 -11.17
CA SER A 45 -7.25 2.08 -11.62
C SER A 45 -8.73 2.43 -11.88
N TYR A 46 -9.20 2.13 -13.09
CA TYR A 46 -10.53 2.51 -13.60
C TYR A 46 -10.85 4.02 -13.51
N GLY A 47 -9.80 4.88 -13.56
CA GLY A 47 -9.94 6.33 -13.46
C GLY A 47 -10.42 6.81 -12.08
N ASP A 48 -10.18 6.03 -11.02
CA ASP A 48 -10.67 6.27 -9.65
C ASP A 48 -12.18 6.48 -9.56
N TYR A 49 -12.93 5.89 -10.50
CA TYR A 49 -14.38 5.98 -10.52
C TYR A 49 -14.99 5.35 -9.25
N LEU A 50 -15.98 6.01 -8.65
CA LEU A 50 -16.57 5.76 -7.34
C LEU A 50 -15.59 6.16 -6.23
N ARG A 51 -14.76 5.26 -5.76
CA ARG A 51 -13.66 5.45 -4.81
C ARG A 51 -12.40 4.82 -5.39
N CYS A 52 -11.25 5.43 -5.08
CA CYS A 52 -9.95 4.89 -5.53
C CYS A 52 -9.80 3.42 -5.12
N GLY A 53 -9.48 2.56 -6.09
CA GLY A 53 -9.34 1.12 -5.86
C GLY A 53 -10.63 0.30 -5.80
N SER A 54 -11.80 0.94 -5.67
CA SER A 54 -13.08 0.23 -5.46
C SER A 54 -13.43 -0.71 -6.62
N MET A 55 -13.35 -0.25 -7.87
CA MET A 55 -13.63 -1.11 -9.03
C MET A 55 -12.57 -2.19 -9.20
N ALA A 56 -11.30 -1.85 -9.03
CA ALA A 56 -10.19 -2.79 -9.14
C ALA A 56 -10.30 -3.93 -8.13
N SER A 57 -10.75 -3.65 -6.89
CA SER A 57 -10.95 -4.66 -5.86
C SER A 57 -11.97 -5.75 -6.22
N LYS A 58 -12.84 -5.50 -7.22
CA LYS A 58 -13.85 -6.42 -7.72
C LYS A 58 -13.45 -7.15 -9.01
N SER A 59 -12.26 -6.86 -9.54
CA SER A 59 -11.74 -7.53 -10.74
C SER A 59 -11.57 -9.02 -10.55
N LYS A 60 -11.62 -9.80 -11.63
CA LYS A 60 -11.55 -11.28 -11.58
C LYS A 60 -10.28 -11.77 -10.89
N ILE A 61 -9.13 -11.17 -11.21
CA ILE A 61 -7.85 -11.55 -10.63
C ILE A 61 -7.79 -11.36 -9.11
N MET A 62 -8.56 -10.43 -8.54
CA MET A 62 -8.53 -10.16 -7.11
C MET A 62 -9.02 -11.34 -6.27
N LYS A 63 -9.87 -12.21 -6.80
CA LYS A 63 -10.24 -13.47 -6.14
C LYS A 63 -9.01 -14.35 -5.90
N SER A 64 -8.15 -14.46 -6.90
CA SER A 64 -6.90 -15.23 -6.81
C SER A 64 -5.87 -14.54 -5.91
N VAL A 65 -5.79 -13.21 -5.93
CA VAL A 65 -4.96 -12.43 -5.00
C VAL A 65 -5.40 -12.64 -3.54
N LEU A 66 -6.71 -12.59 -3.27
CA LEU A 66 -7.28 -12.86 -1.95
C LEU A 66 -6.93 -14.27 -1.45
N ASN A 67 -7.08 -15.28 -2.31
CA ASN A 67 -6.75 -16.66 -1.97
C ASN A 67 -5.25 -16.84 -1.72
N PHE A 68 -4.42 -16.21 -2.54
CA PHE A 68 -2.97 -16.21 -2.36
C PHE A 68 -2.55 -15.59 -1.02
N ALA A 69 -3.12 -14.42 -0.67
CA ALA A 69 -2.86 -13.77 0.61
C ALA A 69 -3.32 -14.62 1.80
N LYS A 70 -4.53 -15.19 1.73
CA LYS A 70 -5.06 -16.10 2.77
C LYS A 70 -4.22 -17.37 2.94
N GLY A 71 -3.58 -17.84 1.89
CA GLY A 71 -2.62 -18.94 1.93
C GLY A 71 -1.22 -18.54 2.46
N GLY A 72 -1.04 -17.33 2.98
CA GLY A 72 0.23 -16.83 3.51
C GLY A 72 1.16 -16.23 2.44
N GLY A 73 0.70 -16.12 1.21
CA GLY A 73 1.45 -15.48 0.13
C GLY A 73 1.64 -13.98 0.37
N LYS A 74 2.79 -13.44 -0.03
CA LYS A 74 3.12 -12.02 0.19
C LYS A 74 2.47 -11.14 -0.85
N VAL A 75 1.78 -10.09 -0.39
CA VAL A 75 1.15 -9.10 -1.26
C VAL A 75 1.60 -7.70 -0.84
N MET A 76 1.97 -6.87 -1.80
CA MET A 76 2.34 -5.47 -1.57
C MET A 76 1.49 -4.57 -2.48
N GLY A 77 0.87 -3.55 -1.89
CA GLY A 77 0.15 -2.51 -2.62
C GLY A 77 0.85 -1.16 -2.48
N VAL A 78 1.14 -0.51 -3.60
CA VAL A 78 1.79 0.81 -3.62
C VAL A 78 0.80 1.85 -4.12
N CYS A 79 0.60 2.93 -3.36
CA CYS A 79 -0.30 4.03 -3.74
C CYS A 79 -1.72 3.52 -4.06
N ASN A 80 -2.16 3.54 -5.31
CA ASN A 80 -3.46 2.98 -5.71
C ASN A 80 -3.58 1.47 -5.38
N GLY A 81 -2.47 0.72 -5.42
CA GLY A 81 -2.43 -0.67 -4.95
C GLY A 81 -2.79 -0.80 -3.47
N PHE A 82 -2.34 0.12 -2.61
CA PHE A 82 -2.76 0.18 -1.21
C PHE A 82 -4.27 0.43 -1.08
N GLN A 83 -4.82 1.38 -1.85
CA GLN A 83 -6.25 1.65 -1.89
C GLN A 83 -7.05 0.39 -2.30
N ILE A 84 -6.57 -0.35 -3.30
CA ILE A 84 -7.20 -1.60 -3.75
C ILE A 84 -7.18 -2.66 -2.63
N LEU A 85 -6.07 -2.81 -1.91
CA LEU A 85 -5.96 -3.79 -0.82
C LEU A 85 -6.92 -3.48 0.34
N VAL A 86 -7.11 -2.20 0.67
CA VAL A 86 -8.08 -1.75 1.68
C VAL A 86 -9.51 -2.03 1.20
N GLU A 87 -9.85 -1.66 -0.04
CA GLU A 87 -11.17 -1.91 -0.64
C GLU A 87 -11.48 -3.41 -0.80
N ALA A 88 -10.46 -4.24 -0.97
CA ALA A 88 -10.59 -5.70 -1.01
C ALA A 88 -10.71 -6.36 0.37
N GLY A 89 -10.54 -5.58 1.47
CA GLY A 89 -10.57 -6.10 2.83
C GLY A 89 -9.33 -6.90 3.23
N LEU A 90 -8.22 -6.77 2.50
CA LEU A 90 -6.93 -7.38 2.85
C LEU A 90 -6.15 -6.54 3.87
N LEU A 91 -6.40 -5.24 3.92
CA LEU A 91 -5.84 -4.32 4.89
C LEU A 91 -6.97 -3.61 5.66
N PRO A 92 -6.78 -3.26 6.93
CA PRO A 92 -7.79 -2.55 7.71
C PRO A 92 -7.89 -1.07 7.32
N GLY A 93 -8.95 -0.41 7.76
CA GLY A 93 -9.16 1.03 7.61
C GLY A 93 -9.77 1.43 6.27
N VAL A 94 -9.64 2.70 5.96
CA VAL A 94 -10.07 3.32 4.68
C VAL A 94 -9.09 4.41 4.29
N LEU A 95 -9.01 4.72 3.00
CA LEU A 95 -8.27 5.89 2.50
C LEU A 95 -9.27 6.97 2.10
N LEU A 96 -9.18 8.12 2.75
CA LEU A 96 -10.03 9.28 2.53
C LEU A 96 -9.28 10.35 1.73
N ARG A 97 -10.02 11.37 1.28
CA ARG A 97 -9.42 12.58 0.71
C ARG A 97 -8.46 13.22 1.71
N ASN A 98 -7.37 13.76 1.18
CA ASN A 98 -6.39 14.51 1.96
C ASN A 98 -7.07 15.59 2.80
N LYS A 99 -6.57 15.83 4.01
CA LYS A 99 -7.15 16.77 5.00
C LYS A 99 -7.56 18.13 4.44
N TYR A 100 -6.80 18.66 3.47
CA TYR A 100 -7.06 19.98 2.89
C TYR A 100 -7.76 19.91 1.53
N LEU A 101 -8.28 18.73 1.13
CA LEU A 101 -8.98 18.49 -0.14
C LEU A 101 -8.18 18.89 -1.39
N ARG A 102 -6.86 18.78 -1.31
CA ARG A 102 -5.94 19.14 -2.38
C ARG A 102 -5.11 17.93 -2.81
N PHE A 103 -4.80 17.88 -4.09
CA PHE A 103 -3.79 16.96 -4.60
C PHE A 103 -2.42 17.34 -4.02
N ILE A 104 -1.68 16.34 -3.53
CA ILE A 104 -0.36 16.53 -2.95
C ILE A 104 0.65 15.82 -3.83
N CYS A 105 1.66 16.56 -4.27
CA CYS A 105 2.77 16.05 -5.08
C CYS A 105 4.07 16.63 -4.50
N LYS A 106 4.78 15.82 -3.70
CA LYS A 106 6.02 16.24 -3.03
C LYS A 106 6.83 15.05 -2.51
N ASN A 107 8.09 15.30 -2.17
CA ASN A 107 8.89 14.35 -1.41
C ASN A 107 8.49 14.37 0.07
N ILE A 108 8.47 13.20 0.67
CA ILE A 108 8.23 12.99 2.10
C ILE A 108 9.22 11.97 2.64
N PHE A 109 9.33 11.91 3.95
CA PHE A 109 10.06 10.84 4.61
C PHE A 109 9.09 9.90 5.32
N VAL A 110 9.44 8.62 5.30
CA VAL A 110 8.75 7.59 6.08
C VAL A 110 9.74 6.85 6.94
N LYS A 111 9.32 6.51 8.15
CA LYS A 111 10.06 5.69 9.09
C LYS A 111 9.46 4.30 9.17
N VAL A 112 10.29 3.28 9.06
CA VAL A 112 9.90 1.88 9.32
C VAL A 112 9.64 1.72 10.81
N ASN A 113 8.44 1.27 11.16
CA ASN A 113 8.06 1.06 12.56
C ASN A 113 8.62 -0.25 13.12
N ASN A 114 8.47 -1.34 12.37
CA ASN A 114 8.90 -2.67 12.80
C ASN A 114 9.61 -3.39 11.66
N LYS A 115 10.78 -3.93 11.92
CA LYS A 115 11.57 -4.74 10.97
C LYS A 115 11.40 -6.24 11.13
N ASP A 116 10.73 -6.69 12.18
CA ASP A 116 10.49 -8.11 12.42
C ASP A 116 9.34 -8.64 11.56
N ASN A 117 9.58 -8.58 10.26
CA ASN A 117 8.67 -9.09 9.23
C ASN A 117 9.43 -9.36 7.92
N SER A 118 8.78 -10.08 7.01
CA SER A 118 9.42 -10.50 5.76
C SER A 118 9.73 -9.37 4.76
N PHE A 119 9.09 -8.19 4.90
CA PHE A 119 9.31 -7.05 4.02
C PHE A 119 10.51 -6.21 4.43
N PHE A 120 10.74 -6.02 5.73
CA PHE A 120 11.74 -5.07 6.23
C PHE A 120 12.93 -5.69 6.98
N LYS A 121 12.93 -7.00 7.27
CA LYS A 121 13.97 -7.67 8.08
C LYS A 121 15.41 -7.44 7.63
N ASN A 122 15.62 -7.21 6.34
CA ASN A 122 16.96 -6.97 5.77
C ASN A 122 17.25 -5.47 5.54
N THR A 123 16.35 -4.59 5.96
CA THR A 123 16.48 -3.16 5.74
C THR A 123 17.49 -2.55 6.70
N LYS A 124 18.55 -1.94 6.17
CA LYS A 124 19.63 -1.34 6.98
C LYS A 124 19.26 0.02 7.55
N LYS A 125 18.46 0.79 6.80
CA LYS A 125 17.98 2.14 7.20
C LYS A 125 16.59 2.04 7.83
N ASP A 126 16.27 3.02 8.68
CA ASP A 126 14.93 3.14 9.27
C ASP A 126 14.08 4.20 8.57
N THR A 127 14.70 5.16 7.92
CA THR A 127 14.03 6.29 7.28
C THR A 127 14.34 6.30 5.79
N PHE A 128 13.30 6.51 4.98
CA PHE A 128 13.35 6.56 3.52
C PHE A 128 12.66 7.80 3.01
N GLU A 129 13.21 8.39 1.94
CA GLU A 129 12.56 9.44 1.18
C GLU A 129 11.75 8.81 0.06
N PHE A 130 10.47 9.20 -0.05
CA PHE A 130 9.56 8.81 -1.13
C PHE A 130 8.92 10.04 -1.75
N HIS A 131 8.57 9.91 -3.02
CA HIS A 131 7.72 10.86 -3.70
C HIS A 131 6.25 10.42 -3.59
N ILE A 132 5.38 11.32 -3.15
CA ILE A 132 3.92 11.07 -3.12
C ILE A 132 3.23 11.96 -4.15
N ALA A 133 2.18 11.40 -4.79
CA ALA A 133 1.33 12.09 -5.73
C ALA A 133 -0.10 11.52 -5.61
N HIS A 134 -0.95 12.14 -4.78
CA HIS A 134 -2.30 11.62 -4.51
C HIS A 134 -3.27 12.70 -4.03
N ASN A 135 -4.55 12.43 -4.21
CA ASN A 135 -5.67 13.20 -3.66
C ASN A 135 -6.34 12.48 -2.46
N GLU A 136 -6.20 11.15 -2.40
CA GLU A 136 -6.80 10.26 -1.40
C GLU A 136 -5.73 9.38 -0.75
N GLY A 137 -4.99 9.96 0.19
CA GLY A 137 -3.93 9.27 0.94
C GLY A 137 -4.13 9.33 2.46
N ASN A 138 -5.23 9.93 2.92
CA ASN A 138 -5.54 10.08 4.34
C ASN A 138 -6.06 8.75 4.90
N PHE A 139 -5.18 7.97 5.52
CA PHE A 139 -5.56 6.73 6.20
C PHE A 139 -6.39 7.03 7.45
N TYR A 140 -7.55 6.38 7.55
CA TYR A 140 -8.47 6.53 8.65
C TYR A 140 -9.02 5.17 9.08
N CYS A 141 -9.25 5.02 10.39
CA CYS A 141 -9.93 3.86 10.98
C CYS A 141 -10.68 4.27 12.25
N SER A 142 -11.59 3.42 12.73
CA SER A 142 -12.26 3.65 14.02
C SER A 142 -11.28 3.52 15.19
N LYS A 143 -11.67 4.01 16.37
CA LYS A 143 -10.86 3.89 17.59
C LYS A 143 -10.62 2.43 17.97
N GLU A 144 -11.61 1.57 17.77
CA GLU A 144 -11.54 0.15 18.04
C GLU A 144 -10.56 -0.53 17.08
N GLN A 145 -10.65 -0.21 15.78
CA GLN A 145 -9.70 -0.70 14.78
C GLN A 145 -8.28 -0.20 15.05
N LEU A 146 -8.12 1.07 15.45
CA LEU A 146 -6.79 1.62 15.77
C LEU A 146 -6.15 0.87 16.93
N LYS A 147 -6.94 0.55 17.97
CA LYS A 147 -6.48 -0.24 19.11
C LYS A 147 -6.04 -1.65 18.66
N GLU A 148 -6.82 -2.32 17.80
CA GLU A 148 -6.43 -3.63 17.24
C GLU A 148 -5.15 -3.54 16.40
N ILE A 149 -4.99 -2.48 15.60
CA ILE A 149 -3.81 -2.22 14.79
C ILE A 149 -2.57 -2.08 15.67
N ASP A 150 -2.68 -1.34 16.77
CA ASP A 150 -1.58 -1.11 17.71
C ASP A 150 -1.24 -2.41 18.47
N GLU A 151 -2.24 -3.11 19.00
CA GLU A 151 -2.06 -4.38 19.74
C GLU A 151 -1.41 -5.47 18.87
N ASN A 152 -1.72 -5.51 17.58
CA ASN A 152 -1.13 -6.48 16.63
C ASN A 152 0.16 -5.98 15.94
N ASN A 153 0.67 -4.80 16.31
CA ASN A 153 1.84 -4.18 15.67
C ASN A 153 1.73 -4.13 14.13
N GLN A 154 0.56 -3.70 13.63
CA GLN A 154 0.28 -3.69 12.18
C GLN A 154 0.79 -2.44 11.47
N VAL A 155 1.19 -1.39 12.19
CA VAL A 155 1.76 -0.21 11.54
C VAL A 155 3.12 -0.56 10.94
N ALA A 156 3.23 -0.42 9.63
CA ALA A 156 4.43 -0.69 8.86
C ALA A 156 5.34 0.53 8.75
N LEU A 157 4.75 1.66 8.38
CA LEU A 157 5.44 2.91 8.10
C LEU A 157 4.71 4.09 8.73
N PHE A 158 5.48 5.04 9.25
CA PHE A 158 4.98 6.34 9.69
C PHE A 158 5.52 7.47 8.81
N TYR A 159 4.73 8.51 8.56
CA TYR A 159 5.27 9.78 8.08
C TYR A 159 6.22 10.37 9.12
N SER A 160 7.37 10.84 8.69
CA SER A 160 8.42 11.36 9.56
C SER A 160 9.17 12.52 8.91
N ASP A 161 10.07 13.14 9.65
CA ASP A 161 11.11 13.96 9.08
C ASP A 161 12.31 13.11 8.59
N LYS A 162 13.32 13.76 8.02
CA LYS A 162 14.55 13.11 7.55
C LYS A 162 15.32 12.39 8.67
N SER A 163 15.18 12.81 9.90
CA SER A 163 15.81 12.21 11.08
C SER A 163 14.99 11.09 11.69
N GLY A 164 13.79 10.83 11.16
CA GLY A 164 12.88 9.78 11.66
C GLY A 164 12.00 10.23 12.83
N ASN A 165 11.89 11.54 13.11
CA ASN A 165 10.96 12.03 14.11
C ASN A 165 9.54 12.04 13.55
N ILE A 166 8.60 11.46 14.29
CA ILE A 166 7.19 11.35 13.93
C ILE A 166 6.46 12.51 14.62
N ASN A 167 5.86 13.39 13.82
CA ASN A 167 5.04 14.51 14.31
C ASN A 167 4.04 14.95 13.25
N ASP A 168 3.02 15.69 13.68
CA ASP A 168 1.93 16.13 12.80
C ASP A 168 2.37 17.10 11.69
N GLN A 169 3.50 17.79 11.85
CA GLN A 169 4.03 18.68 10.82
C GLN A 169 4.53 17.92 9.59
N ASN A 170 4.95 16.67 9.78
CA ASN A 170 5.43 15.79 8.72
C ASN A 170 4.31 14.93 8.10
N ASN A 171 3.08 15.02 8.64
CA ASN A 171 1.92 14.35 8.10
C ASN A 171 1.34 15.13 6.90
N PRO A 172 1.52 14.65 5.67
CA PRO A 172 1.15 15.45 4.50
C PRO A 172 -0.36 15.48 4.25
N ASN A 173 -1.09 14.48 4.68
CA ASN A 173 -2.46 14.21 4.21
C ASN A 173 -3.51 14.06 5.31
N GLY A 174 -3.11 14.06 6.58
CA GLY A 174 -4.00 13.93 7.72
C GLY A 174 -4.27 12.50 8.18
N SER A 175 -3.46 11.54 7.75
CA SER A 175 -3.55 10.13 8.20
C SER A 175 -3.52 10.04 9.72
N ILE A 176 -4.40 9.22 10.29
CA ILE A 176 -4.44 8.99 11.74
C ILE A 176 -3.09 8.51 12.25
N ASN A 177 -2.63 9.04 13.38
CA ASN A 177 -1.35 8.70 14.02
C ASN A 177 -0.14 8.71 13.06
N ASN A 178 -0.17 9.55 12.03
CA ASN A 178 0.90 9.64 11.02
C ASN A 178 1.16 8.32 10.25
N ILE A 179 0.21 7.41 10.19
CA ILE A 179 0.35 6.11 9.50
C ILE A 179 0.49 6.34 8.00
N ALA A 180 1.59 5.83 7.42
CA ALA A 180 1.88 5.89 6.00
C ALA A 180 1.80 4.53 5.30
N GLY A 181 1.85 3.45 6.06
CA GLY A 181 1.73 2.08 5.59
C GLY A 181 1.32 1.13 6.70
N ILE A 182 0.61 0.07 6.35
CA ILE A 182 0.02 -0.84 7.32
C ILE A 182 0.11 -2.29 6.84
N PHE A 183 0.22 -3.22 7.79
CA PHE A 183 0.13 -4.66 7.54
C PHE A 183 -1.26 -5.21 7.85
N ASN A 184 -1.59 -6.35 7.26
CA ASN A 184 -2.60 -7.24 7.83
C ASN A 184 -2.09 -7.90 9.13
N LYS A 185 -2.95 -8.63 9.84
CA LYS A 185 -2.56 -9.29 11.12
C LYS A 185 -1.41 -10.29 10.94
N GLU A 186 -1.38 -11.02 9.86
CA GLU A 186 -0.38 -12.05 9.52
C GLU A 186 0.93 -11.45 8.99
N LYS A 187 0.98 -10.15 8.75
CA LYS A 187 2.13 -9.39 8.19
C LYS A 187 2.66 -9.94 6.86
N ASN A 188 1.78 -10.54 6.08
CA ASN A 188 2.07 -10.98 4.72
C ASN A 188 1.45 -10.08 3.62
N VAL A 189 0.63 -9.11 4.00
CA VAL A 189 0.09 -8.05 3.14
C VAL A 189 0.53 -6.69 3.66
N LEU A 190 1.10 -5.84 2.75
CA LEU A 190 1.60 -4.49 3.02
C LEU A 190 1.05 -3.50 1.98
#